data_fcf36611f1d19cb4cb145318ac2b6911
#
_entry.id   fcf36611f1d19cb4cb145318ac2b6911
#
_cell.length_a   1.000
_cell.length_b   1.000
_cell.length_c   1.000
_cell.angle_alpha   90.00
_cell.angle_beta   90.00
_cell.angle_gamma   90.00
#
_symmetry.space_group_name_H-M   'P 1'
#
loop_
_entity.id
_entity.type
_entity.pdbx_description
1 polymer ?
#
loop_
_entity_poly.entity_id
_entity_poly.type
_entity_poly.pdbx_seq_one_letter_code
_entity_poly.pdbx_strand_id
1 'polypeptide(L)'
;MAESIKKNDEFKTVYQCGKSYANKYLVMYIHRKKKKKNRLGISVSKKVGNSVVRHRIARLLRESFRLNDEKFHSGWDMVVVARVGAKGKNY
;
A
#
# COMPACT_ATOMS: atom_id res chain seq x y z
N MET A 1 -11.77 1.98 9.51
CA MET A 1 -10.39 1.47 9.36
C MET A 1 -10.31 0.57 8.15
N ALA A 2 -9.28 0.71 7.34
CA ALA A 2 -9.12 -0.09 6.14
C ALA A 2 -8.73 -1.54 6.48
N GLU A 3 -9.30 -2.49 5.75
CA GLU A 3 -8.91 -3.88 5.86
C GLU A 3 -7.61 -4.13 5.09
N SER A 4 -6.88 -5.17 5.45
CA SER A 4 -5.65 -5.54 4.76
C SER A 4 -5.95 -6.43 3.55
N ILE A 5 -5.27 -6.16 2.44
CA ILE A 5 -5.26 -7.05 1.29
C ILE A 5 -4.21 -8.13 1.56
N LYS A 6 -4.57 -9.39 1.46
CA LYS A 6 -3.69 -10.51 1.82
C LYS A 6 -3.43 -11.50 0.68
N LYS A 7 -4.37 -11.65 -0.25
CA LYS A 7 -4.29 -12.66 -1.31
C LYS A 7 -3.55 -12.12 -2.54
N ASN A 8 -2.74 -12.96 -3.17
CA ASN A 8 -1.97 -12.57 -4.37
C ASN A 8 -2.84 -12.16 -5.54
N ASP A 9 -3.95 -12.82 -5.76
CA ASP A 9 -4.89 -12.48 -6.84
C ASP A 9 -5.57 -11.14 -6.59
N GLU A 10 -5.79 -10.76 -5.34
CA GLU A 10 -6.31 -9.43 -5.00
C GLU A 10 -5.28 -8.34 -5.31
N PHE A 11 -4.00 -8.55 -5.00
CA PHE A 11 -2.92 -7.65 -5.40
C PHE A 11 -2.85 -7.51 -6.92
N LYS A 12 -2.90 -8.64 -7.63
CA LYS A 12 -2.89 -8.67 -9.09
C LYS A 12 -4.00 -7.84 -9.70
N THR A 13 -5.21 -7.96 -9.18
CA THR A 13 -6.37 -7.20 -9.66
C THR A 13 -6.13 -5.71 -9.53
N VAL A 14 -5.60 -5.26 -8.40
CA VAL A 14 -5.29 -3.85 -8.20
C VAL A 14 -4.21 -3.37 -9.15
N TYR A 15 -3.18 -4.17 -9.37
CA TYR A 15 -2.11 -3.82 -10.32
C TYR A 15 -2.63 -3.69 -11.76
N GLN A 16 -3.53 -4.57 -12.17
CA GLN A 16 -4.04 -4.60 -13.55
C GLN A 16 -5.13 -3.58 -13.80
N CYS A 17 -5.99 -3.34 -12.85
CA CYS A 17 -7.18 -2.51 -13.01
C CYS A 17 -7.07 -1.13 -12.39
N GLY A 18 -6.15 -0.95 -11.44
CA GLY A 18 -6.00 0.32 -10.72
C GLY A 18 -5.17 1.34 -11.48
N LYS A 19 -5.34 2.60 -11.10
CA LYS A 19 -4.46 3.67 -11.56
C LYS A 19 -3.20 3.67 -10.70
N SER A 20 -2.05 3.97 -11.31
CA SER A 20 -0.78 4.01 -10.60
C SER A 20 -0.25 5.43 -10.46
N TYR A 21 0.34 5.71 -9.32
CA TYR A 21 1.02 6.95 -9.01
C TYR A 21 2.38 6.59 -8.42
N ALA A 22 3.43 7.17 -8.94
CA ALA A 22 4.78 6.79 -8.54
C ALA A 22 5.65 7.99 -8.20
N ASN A 23 6.53 7.82 -7.22
CA ASN A 23 7.64 8.71 -6.97
C ASN A 23 8.93 7.89 -6.77
N LYS A 24 10.01 8.50 -6.29
CA LYS A 24 11.28 7.79 -6.08
C LYS A 24 11.16 6.63 -5.09
N TYR A 25 10.26 6.73 -4.14
CA TYR A 25 10.23 5.83 -2.97
C TYR A 25 9.06 4.86 -3.00
N LEU A 26 7.94 5.29 -3.56
CA LEU A 26 6.68 4.54 -3.51
C LEU A 26 6.01 4.48 -4.87
N VAL A 27 5.35 3.36 -5.12
CA VAL A 27 4.36 3.24 -6.19
C VAL A 27 3.04 2.91 -5.52
N MET A 28 2.01 3.68 -5.81
CA MET A 28 0.68 3.47 -5.25
C MET A 28 -0.27 3.10 -6.37
N TYR A 29 -1.01 2.01 -6.18
CA TYR A 29 -2.05 1.56 -7.10
C TYR A 29 -3.39 1.71 -6.41
N ILE A 30 -4.34 2.36 -7.07
CA ILE A 30 -5.67 2.59 -6.52
C ILE A 30 -6.72 2.00 -7.47
N HIS A 31 -7.49 1.06 -6.96
CA HIS A 31 -8.59 0.45 -7.69
C HIS A 31 -9.90 0.70 -6.95
N ARG A 32 -10.83 1.39 -7.61
CA ARG A 32 -12.13 1.70 -7.04
C ARG A 32 -13.08 0.53 -7.25
N LYS A 33 -13.66 0.03 -6.16
CA LYS A 33 -14.65 -1.04 -6.18
C LYS A 33 -15.95 -0.58 -5.53
N LYS A 34 -17.06 -1.21 -5.90
CA LYS A 34 -18.37 -0.93 -5.29
C LYS A 34 -18.52 -1.67 -3.96
N LYS A 35 -17.58 -1.47 -3.03
CA LYS A 35 -17.62 -2.05 -1.70
C LYS A 35 -17.66 -0.95 -0.64
N LYS A 36 -18.19 -1.27 0.54
CA LYS A 36 -18.34 -0.29 1.62
C LYS A 36 -17.05 0.02 2.36
N LYS A 37 -16.06 -0.88 2.31
CA LYS A 37 -14.81 -0.72 3.07
C LYS A 37 -13.61 -0.53 2.15
N ASN A 38 -12.68 0.32 2.59
CA ASN A 38 -11.38 0.45 1.95
C ASN A 38 -10.50 -0.74 2.34
N ARG A 39 -9.64 -1.15 1.43
CA ARG A 39 -8.63 -2.17 1.71
C ARG A 39 -7.25 -1.64 1.35
N LEU A 40 -6.27 -2.00 2.16
CA LEU A 40 -4.88 -1.57 1.96
C LEU A 40 -3.97 -2.78 1.91
N GLY A 41 -3.20 -2.89 0.85
CA GLY A 41 -2.11 -3.84 0.72
C GLY A 41 -0.78 -3.11 0.69
N ILE A 42 0.22 -3.64 1.37
CA ILE A 42 1.55 -3.06 1.39
C ILE A 42 2.54 -4.13 0.95
N SER A 43 3.31 -3.82 -0.07
CA SER A 43 4.35 -4.69 -0.58
C SER A 43 5.68 -3.96 -0.47
N VAL A 44 6.66 -4.58 0.19
CA VAL A 44 8.00 -4.01 0.30
C VAL A 44 8.97 -4.96 -0.40
N SER A 45 9.67 -4.46 -1.40
CA SER A 45 10.62 -5.25 -2.18
C SER A 45 11.74 -5.80 -1.26
N LYS A 46 12.15 -7.03 -1.52
CA LYS A 46 13.30 -7.64 -0.83
C LYS A 46 14.58 -6.84 -1.04
N LYS A 47 14.67 -6.07 -2.11
CA LYS A 47 15.81 -5.19 -2.40
C LYS A 47 15.91 -4.00 -1.46
N VAL A 48 14.83 -3.65 -0.75
CA VAL A 48 14.82 -2.54 0.21
C VAL A 48 15.67 -2.88 1.45
N GLY A 49 15.64 -4.13 1.87
CA GLY A 49 16.40 -4.56 3.03
C GLY A 49 15.94 -5.92 3.55
N ASN A 50 16.45 -6.28 4.73
CA ASN A 50 16.08 -7.52 5.39
C ASN A 50 14.63 -7.46 5.93
N SER A 51 14.16 -8.55 6.53
CA SER A 51 12.78 -8.63 7.01
C SER A 51 12.46 -7.60 8.10
N VAL A 52 13.43 -7.26 8.94
CA VAL A 52 13.24 -6.24 9.99
C VAL A 52 12.99 -4.86 9.37
N VAL A 53 13.82 -4.47 8.41
CA VAL A 53 13.67 -3.19 7.70
C VAL A 53 12.36 -3.12 6.93
N ARG A 54 12.04 -4.18 6.19
CA ARG A 54 10.78 -4.25 5.43
C ARG A 54 9.56 -4.17 6.33
N HIS A 55 9.59 -4.83 7.46
CA HIS A 55 8.50 -4.83 8.43
C HIS A 55 8.28 -3.43 9.01
N ARG A 56 9.36 -2.74 9.34
CA ARG A 56 9.31 -1.36 9.85
C ARG A 56 8.68 -0.42 8.84
N ILE A 57 9.09 -0.51 7.57
CA ILE A 57 8.53 0.33 6.50
C ILE A 57 7.04 0.07 6.32
N ALA A 58 6.65 -1.21 6.27
CA ALA A 58 5.25 -1.58 6.13
C ALA A 58 4.40 -1.04 7.29
N ARG A 59 4.92 -1.11 8.50
CA ARG A 59 4.24 -0.59 9.70
C ARG A 59 4.05 0.92 9.64
N LEU A 60 5.08 1.65 9.25
CA LEU A 60 4.99 3.10 9.11
C LEU A 60 3.95 3.51 8.06
N LEU A 61 3.93 2.83 6.95
CA LEU A 61 2.94 3.09 5.90
C LEU A 61 1.52 2.79 6.36
N ARG A 62 1.31 1.68 7.07
CA ARG A 62 0.00 1.35 7.63
C ARG A 62 -0.50 2.38 8.60
N GLU A 63 0.36 2.85 9.49
CA GLU A 63 -0.01 3.89 10.46
C GLU A 63 -0.36 5.19 9.77
N SER A 64 0.41 5.57 8.76
CA SER A 64 0.13 6.78 7.98
C SER A 64 -1.24 6.72 7.31
N PHE A 65 -1.56 5.60 6.67
CA PHE A 65 -2.86 5.43 6.02
C PHE A 65 -4.00 5.32 7.03
N ARG A 66 -3.77 4.68 8.16
CA ARG A 66 -4.76 4.58 9.23
C ARG A 66 -5.16 5.97 9.76
N LEU A 67 -4.19 6.84 9.96
CA LEU A 67 -4.45 8.19 10.46
C LEU A 67 -5.22 9.05 9.45
N ASN A 68 -5.15 8.71 8.18
CA ASN A 68 -5.80 9.45 7.10
C ASN A 68 -7.00 8.71 6.49
N ASP A 69 -7.43 7.61 7.09
CA ASP A 69 -8.48 6.75 6.54
C ASP A 69 -9.80 7.51 6.30
N GLU A 70 -10.13 8.44 7.18
CA GLU A 70 -11.35 9.27 7.06
C GLU A 70 -11.35 10.17 5.84
N LYS A 71 -10.19 10.47 5.28
CA LYS A 71 -10.04 11.33 4.10
C LYS A 71 -10.30 10.59 2.80
N PHE A 72 -10.35 9.26 2.85
CA PHE A 72 -10.59 8.44 1.67
C PHE A 72 -12.06 8.08 1.56
N HIS A 73 -12.57 8.11 0.34
CA HIS A 73 -13.92 7.60 0.07
C HIS A 73 -13.93 6.09 0.25
N SER A 74 -15.07 5.54 0.66
CA SER A 74 -15.23 4.09 0.80
C SER A 74 -15.20 3.38 -0.54
N GLY A 75 -14.79 2.12 -0.52
CA GLY A 75 -14.79 1.27 -1.70
C GLY A 75 -13.50 1.25 -2.50
N TRP A 76 -12.39 1.74 -1.93
CA TRP A 76 -11.09 1.71 -2.59
C TRP A 76 -10.28 0.50 -2.16
N ASP A 77 -9.61 -0.12 -3.13
CA ASP A 77 -8.50 -1.03 -2.88
C ASP A 77 -7.21 -0.31 -3.23
N MET A 78 -6.32 -0.15 -2.28
CA MET A 78 -5.02 0.48 -2.50
C MET A 78 -3.89 -0.49 -2.23
N VAL A 79 -2.91 -0.49 -3.11
CA VAL A 79 -1.67 -1.23 -2.88
C VAL A 79 -0.51 -0.24 -2.95
N VAL A 80 0.30 -0.21 -1.91
CA VAL A 80 1.49 0.64 -1.84
C VAL A 80 2.71 -0.27 -1.94
N VAL A 81 3.54 -0.02 -2.92
CA VAL A 81 4.80 -0.77 -3.12
C VAL A 81 5.96 0.14 -2.74
N ALA A 82 6.71 -0.25 -1.73
CA ALA A 82 7.91 0.48 -1.34
C ALA A 82 9.08 0.06 -2.22
N ARG A 83 9.75 1.04 -2.79
CA ARG A 83 10.91 0.87 -3.68
C ARG A 83 12.22 0.95 -2.88
N VAL A 84 13.33 0.58 -3.53
CA VAL A 84 14.67 0.63 -2.93
C VAL A 84 14.97 2.00 -2.31
N GLY A 85 14.56 3.08 -2.95
CA GLY A 85 14.76 4.44 -2.42
C GLY A 85 14.04 4.75 -1.11
N ALA A 86 13.11 3.90 -0.65
CA ALA A 86 12.39 4.10 0.61
C ALA A 86 13.23 3.77 1.84
N LYS A 87 14.32 3.05 1.68
CA LYS A 87 15.18 2.64 2.79
C LYS A 87 15.73 3.88 3.52
N GLY A 88 15.56 3.91 4.84
CA GLY A 88 16.03 5.03 5.67
C GLY A 88 15.12 6.25 5.68
N LYS A 89 13.97 6.21 5.04
CA LYS A 89 13.02 7.31 5.03
C LYS A 89 11.97 7.16 6.13
N ASN A 90 11.50 8.30 6.64
CA ASN A 90 10.38 8.36 7.58
C ASN A 90 9.09 8.72 6.84
N TYR A 91 8.10 7.92 7.05
CA TYR A 91 6.80 8.14 6.40
C TYR A 91 5.69 8.37 7.41
#